data_9ad586855108284c854d5228b1368b72
#
_entry.id   9ad586855108284c854d5228b1368b72
#
_cell.length_a   1.000
_cell.length_b   1.000
_cell.length_c   1.000
_cell.angle_alpha   90.00
_cell.angle_beta   90.00
_cell.angle_gamma   90.00
#
_symmetry.space_group_name_H-M   'P 1'
#
loop_
_entity.id
_entity.type
_entity.pdbx_description
1 polymer ?
#
loop_
_entity_poly.entity_id
_entity_poly.type
_entity_poly.pdbx_seq_one_letter_code
_entity_poly.pdbx_strand_id
1 'polypeptide(L)'
;MGQKVNPIGIRLGISRDHNSVWFAEKDKYREILFNDFQVREFLKKELDNAFFSKIHIERPAQSAKVTIHTARPGMIIGKRGEDIDRLREKLTQIMNVPVSLNIQEIRKPDLDAQLVAANIALQLEKRAMFRRVMKRAAQNTMRQGALGVKIKVSGRLGGAEIARSEWHKEGRVPLHTLRADVDYGLAEAKTTYGII
;
A
#
# COMPACT_ATOMS: atom_id res chain seq x y z
N MET A 1 19.63 -20.16 4.33
CA MET A 1 19.46 -18.69 4.58
C MET A 1 18.13 -18.50 5.27
N GLY A 2 18.11 -17.73 6.38
CA GLY A 2 16.88 -17.46 7.12
C GLY A 2 15.92 -16.55 6.34
N GLN A 3 14.64 -16.66 6.66
CA GLN A 3 13.60 -15.79 6.13
C GLN A 3 13.72 -14.39 6.74
N LYS A 4 13.40 -13.36 5.95
CA LYS A 4 13.42 -11.96 6.40
C LYS A 4 12.05 -11.57 6.91
N VAL A 5 12.01 -10.99 8.11
CA VAL A 5 10.78 -10.45 8.70
C VAL A 5 10.36 -9.19 7.91
N ASN A 6 9.05 -8.97 7.82
CA ASN A 6 8.51 -7.73 7.23
C ASN A 6 8.97 -6.52 8.04
N PRO A 7 9.57 -5.49 7.40
CA PRO A 7 10.09 -4.32 8.12
C PRO A 7 9.05 -3.53 8.90
N ILE A 8 7.81 -3.49 8.42
CA ILE A 8 6.69 -2.87 9.14
C ILE A 8 6.32 -3.74 10.35
N GLY A 9 6.17 -5.05 10.15
CA GLY A 9 5.75 -5.98 11.19
C GLY A 9 6.65 -5.97 12.42
N ILE A 10 7.99 -5.96 12.24
CA ILE A 10 8.94 -5.93 13.36
C ILE A 10 8.93 -4.60 14.14
N ARG A 11 8.39 -3.53 13.55
CA ARG A 11 8.32 -2.18 14.14
C ARG A 11 6.97 -1.84 14.73
N LEU A 12 5.98 -2.70 14.59
CA LEU A 12 4.66 -2.50 15.21
C LEU A 12 4.78 -2.43 16.73
N GLY A 13 4.14 -1.42 17.32
CA GLY A 13 4.21 -1.15 18.75
C GLY A 13 5.53 -0.52 19.25
N ILE A 14 6.52 -0.29 18.38
CA ILE A 14 7.80 0.36 18.69
C ILE A 14 7.89 1.73 18.01
N SER A 15 7.86 1.75 16.68
CA SER A 15 7.96 2.98 15.86
C SER A 15 6.86 3.09 14.80
N ARG A 16 6.01 2.09 14.68
CA ARG A 16 4.88 2.05 13.75
C ARG A 16 3.62 1.58 14.47
N ASP A 17 2.49 2.21 14.13
CA ASP A 17 1.17 1.81 14.61
C ASP A 17 0.48 0.86 13.65
N HIS A 18 -0.51 0.13 14.16
CA HIS A 18 -1.35 -0.74 13.36
C HIS A 18 -2.27 0.07 12.43
N ASN A 19 -2.56 -0.51 11.27
CA ASN A 19 -3.53 0.07 10.32
C ASN A 19 -5.00 -0.19 10.70
N SER A 20 -5.24 -1.00 11.72
CA SER A 20 -6.56 -1.20 12.33
C SER A 20 -6.44 -0.99 13.83
N VAL A 21 -7.24 -0.07 14.38
CA VAL A 21 -7.22 0.31 15.80
C VAL A 21 -8.62 0.10 16.35
N TRP A 22 -8.82 -1.04 17.02
CA TRP A 22 -10.07 -1.39 17.67
C TRP A 22 -9.85 -2.54 18.66
N PHE A 23 -10.80 -2.69 19.57
CA PHE A 23 -10.87 -3.78 20.53
C PHE A 23 -12.21 -4.51 20.37
N ALA A 24 -12.21 -5.83 20.50
CA ALA A 24 -13.39 -6.65 20.51
C ALA A 24 -13.23 -7.85 21.45
N GLU A 25 -14.34 -8.28 22.05
CA GLU A 25 -14.42 -9.53 22.80
C GLU A 25 -14.25 -10.74 21.88
N LYS A 26 -13.87 -11.90 22.45
CA LYS A 26 -13.52 -13.11 21.70
C LYS A 26 -14.53 -13.48 20.60
N ASP A 27 -15.81 -13.45 20.93
CA ASP A 27 -16.86 -13.90 20.02
C ASP A 27 -17.06 -12.96 18.83
N LYS A 28 -16.92 -11.65 19.07
CA LYS A 28 -17.07 -10.61 18.04
C LYS A 28 -15.79 -10.36 17.24
N TYR A 29 -14.63 -10.76 17.79
CA TYR A 29 -13.34 -10.51 17.14
C TYR A 29 -13.26 -11.06 15.73
N ARG A 30 -13.72 -12.30 15.54
CA ARG A 30 -13.69 -12.97 14.23
C ARG A 30 -14.51 -12.22 13.18
N GLU A 31 -15.71 -11.80 13.52
CA GLU A 31 -16.62 -11.11 12.61
C GLU A 31 -16.04 -9.75 12.20
N ILE A 32 -15.56 -8.99 13.18
CA ILE A 32 -14.99 -7.66 12.95
C ILE A 32 -13.71 -7.76 12.09
N LEU A 33 -12.84 -8.73 12.36
CA LEU A 33 -11.65 -8.95 11.57
C LEU A 33 -11.98 -9.31 10.12
N PHE A 34 -12.96 -10.19 9.92
CA PHE A 34 -13.40 -10.60 8.59
C PHE A 34 -14.01 -9.43 7.82
N ASN A 35 -14.83 -8.61 8.48
CA ASN A 35 -15.39 -7.40 7.88
C ASN A 35 -14.29 -6.40 7.47
N ASP A 36 -13.28 -6.19 8.31
CA ASP A 36 -12.14 -5.33 7.96
C ASP A 36 -11.37 -5.85 6.73
N PHE A 37 -11.25 -7.16 6.62
CA PHE A 37 -10.62 -7.79 5.46
C PHE A 37 -11.42 -7.56 4.18
N GLN A 38 -12.75 -7.77 4.25
CA GLN A 38 -13.66 -7.50 3.13
C GLN A 38 -13.63 -6.03 2.69
N VAL A 39 -13.62 -5.10 3.65
CA VAL A 39 -13.49 -3.67 3.37
C VAL A 39 -12.19 -3.35 2.63
N ARG A 40 -11.07 -3.91 3.07
CA ARG A 40 -9.77 -3.72 2.42
C ARG A 40 -9.74 -4.29 1.00
N GLU A 41 -10.30 -5.47 0.79
CA GLU A 41 -10.40 -6.07 -0.56
C GLU A 41 -11.31 -5.26 -1.48
N PHE A 42 -12.47 -4.85 -0.97
CA PHE A 42 -13.40 -4.02 -1.71
C PHE A 42 -12.75 -2.70 -2.14
N LEU A 43 -12.12 -1.98 -1.20
CA LEU A 43 -11.43 -0.74 -1.50
C LEU A 43 -10.26 -0.92 -2.48
N LYS A 44 -9.51 -2.02 -2.39
CA LYS A 44 -8.47 -2.33 -3.36
C LYS A 44 -9.00 -2.48 -4.78
N LYS A 45 -10.16 -3.13 -4.94
CA LYS A 45 -10.78 -3.33 -6.26
C LYS A 45 -11.35 -2.03 -6.85
N GLU A 46 -12.06 -1.25 -6.02
CA GLU A 46 -12.69 0.01 -6.48
C GLU A 46 -11.66 1.13 -6.72
N LEU A 47 -10.58 1.16 -5.94
CA LEU A 47 -9.59 2.24 -5.96
C LEU A 47 -8.29 1.87 -6.70
N ASP A 48 -8.29 0.84 -7.51
CA ASP A 48 -7.08 0.36 -8.21
C ASP A 48 -6.36 1.48 -8.99
N ASN A 49 -7.13 2.39 -9.60
CA ASN A 49 -6.62 3.54 -10.33
C ASN A 49 -6.26 4.77 -9.47
N ALA A 50 -6.62 4.80 -8.21
CA ALA A 50 -6.50 5.99 -7.36
C ALA A 50 -5.15 6.13 -6.64
N PHE A 51 -4.21 5.21 -6.86
CA PHE A 51 -2.88 5.23 -6.22
C PHE A 51 -2.96 5.47 -4.72
N PHE A 52 -3.69 4.61 -4.00
CA PHE A 52 -3.74 4.66 -2.55
C PHE A 52 -2.56 3.90 -1.91
N SER A 53 -2.10 4.37 -0.76
CA SER A 53 -1.00 3.79 -0.01
C SER A 53 -1.49 2.83 1.06
N LYS A 54 -2.28 3.35 2.01
CA LYS A 54 -2.77 2.59 3.14
C LYS A 54 -4.21 2.96 3.49
N ILE A 55 -4.90 2.00 4.11
CA ILE A 55 -6.25 2.16 4.64
C ILE A 55 -6.14 1.99 6.15
N HIS A 56 -6.52 3.02 6.89
CA HIS A 56 -6.57 3.02 8.35
C HIS A 56 -8.02 2.90 8.81
N ILE A 57 -8.29 1.92 9.67
CA ILE A 57 -9.63 1.62 10.18
C ILE A 57 -9.64 1.78 11.68
N GLU A 58 -10.45 2.70 12.18
CA GLU A 58 -10.74 2.90 13.59
C GLU A 58 -12.19 2.48 13.86
N ARG A 59 -12.45 1.76 14.95
CA ARG A 59 -13.82 1.38 15.34
C ARG A 59 -14.11 1.87 16.75
N PRO A 60 -14.56 3.12 16.92
CA PRO A 60 -15.19 3.53 18.17
C PRO A 60 -16.51 2.76 18.36
N ALA A 61 -17.05 2.72 19.58
CA ALA A 61 -18.05 1.77 20.05
C ALA A 61 -19.22 1.43 19.10
N GLN A 62 -19.76 2.39 18.35
CA GLN A 62 -20.95 2.18 17.49
C GLN A 62 -20.78 2.70 16.06
N SER A 63 -19.57 3.05 15.67
CA SER A 63 -19.28 3.59 14.33
C SER A 63 -17.94 3.08 13.83
N ALA A 64 -17.69 3.25 12.54
CA ALA A 64 -16.36 2.98 11.98
C ALA A 64 -15.87 4.22 11.24
N LYS A 65 -14.58 4.51 11.40
CA LYS A 65 -13.89 5.57 10.67
C LYS A 65 -12.83 4.94 9.78
N VAL A 66 -13.00 5.11 8.47
CA VAL A 66 -12.08 4.60 7.47
C VAL A 66 -11.32 5.78 6.86
N THR A 67 -10.01 5.83 7.08
CA THR A 67 -9.14 6.85 6.51
C THR A 67 -8.32 6.25 5.37
N ILE A 68 -8.45 6.81 4.17
CA ILE A 68 -7.73 6.38 2.97
C ILE A 68 -6.61 7.39 2.69
N HIS A 69 -5.37 6.91 2.67
CA HIS A 69 -4.21 7.71 2.30
C HIS A 69 -3.93 7.53 0.80
N THR A 70 -3.99 8.62 0.03
CA THR A 70 -3.84 8.60 -1.41
C THR A 70 -2.98 9.75 -1.94
N ALA A 71 -2.34 9.51 -3.08
CA ALA A 71 -1.63 10.57 -3.80
C ALA A 71 -2.58 11.44 -4.65
N ARG A 72 -3.80 10.95 -4.95
CA ARG A 72 -4.75 11.63 -5.85
C ARG A 72 -6.16 11.64 -5.25
N PRO A 73 -6.41 12.51 -4.23
CA PRO A 73 -7.70 12.56 -3.54
C PRO A 73 -8.87 12.87 -4.48
N GLY A 74 -8.65 13.71 -5.50
CA GLY A 74 -9.70 14.08 -6.45
C GLY A 74 -10.30 12.89 -7.22
N MET A 75 -9.54 11.80 -7.43
CA MET A 75 -10.05 10.59 -8.09
C MET A 75 -10.98 9.77 -7.20
N ILE A 76 -10.84 9.89 -5.88
CA ILE A 76 -11.70 9.18 -4.92
C ILE A 76 -12.94 10.01 -4.60
N ILE A 77 -12.80 11.32 -4.51
CA ILE A 77 -13.92 12.24 -4.22
C ILE A 77 -14.92 12.25 -5.38
N GLY A 78 -14.41 12.19 -6.62
CA GLY A 78 -15.22 12.22 -7.82
C GLY A 78 -15.83 13.60 -8.11
N LYS A 79 -16.72 13.63 -9.09
CA LYS A 79 -17.44 14.87 -9.44
C LYS A 79 -18.48 15.19 -8.36
N ARG A 80 -18.35 16.37 -7.75
CA ARG A 80 -19.27 16.87 -6.70
C ARG A 80 -19.42 15.99 -5.46
N GLY A 81 -18.52 15.04 -5.23
CA GLY A 81 -18.57 14.13 -4.08
C GLY A 81 -19.48 12.92 -4.23
N GLU A 82 -20.06 12.67 -5.39
CA GLU A 82 -20.96 11.51 -5.63
C GLU A 82 -20.26 10.17 -5.40
N ASP A 83 -18.99 10.05 -5.81
CA ASP A 83 -18.24 8.80 -5.70
C ASP A 83 -17.92 8.47 -4.23
N ILE A 84 -17.58 9.48 -3.42
CA ILE A 84 -17.30 9.27 -1.98
C ILE A 84 -18.57 8.89 -1.22
N ASP A 85 -19.73 9.46 -1.55
CA ASP A 85 -20.99 9.11 -0.93
C ASP A 85 -21.42 7.68 -1.29
N ARG A 86 -21.27 7.28 -2.54
CA ARG A 86 -21.48 5.91 -3.01
C ARG A 86 -20.56 4.90 -2.29
N LEU A 87 -19.27 5.24 -2.12
CA LEU A 87 -18.33 4.41 -1.37
C LEU A 87 -18.75 4.28 0.09
N ARG A 88 -19.16 5.37 0.72
CA ARG A 88 -19.61 5.36 2.12
C ARG A 88 -20.84 4.47 2.32
N GLU A 89 -21.82 4.51 1.43
CA GLU A 89 -22.99 3.64 1.47
C GLU A 89 -22.62 2.15 1.36
N LYS A 90 -21.78 1.80 0.38
CA LYS A 90 -21.29 0.43 0.20
C LYS A 90 -20.51 -0.07 1.44
N LEU A 91 -19.65 0.77 2.01
CA LEU A 91 -18.90 0.44 3.22
C LEU A 91 -19.82 0.25 4.43
N THR A 92 -20.85 1.08 4.57
CA THR A 92 -21.87 0.92 5.63
C THR A 92 -22.59 -0.40 5.50
N GLN A 93 -22.93 -0.84 4.29
CA GLN A 93 -23.53 -2.15 4.04
C GLN A 93 -22.60 -3.31 4.42
N ILE A 94 -21.29 -3.23 4.09
CA ILE A 94 -20.32 -4.29 4.41
C ILE A 94 -20.06 -4.36 5.92
N MET A 95 -19.92 -3.20 6.58
CA MET A 95 -19.55 -3.13 7.98
C MET A 95 -20.73 -3.26 8.95
N ASN A 96 -21.97 -3.14 8.46
CA ASN A 96 -23.22 -3.10 9.25
C ASN A 96 -23.22 -2.05 10.38
N VAL A 97 -22.41 -1.01 10.25
CA VAL A 97 -22.32 0.12 11.18
C VAL A 97 -22.15 1.42 10.38
N PRO A 98 -22.58 2.57 10.91
CA PRO A 98 -22.36 3.84 10.24
C PRO A 98 -20.86 4.11 10.03
N VAL A 99 -20.49 4.41 8.77
CA VAL A 99 -19.10 4.62 8.38
C VAL A 99 -18.85 6.10 8.10
N SER A 100 -17.81 6.65 8.74
CA SER A 100 -17.23 7.93 8.38
C SER A 100 -16.01 7.70 7.47
N LEU A 101 -16.06 8.20 6.23
CA LEU A 101 -14.96 8.08 5.28
C LEU A 101 -14.15 9.38 5.28
N ASN A 102 -12.85 9.25 5.52
CA ASN A 102 -11.90 10.35 5.48
C ASN A 102 -10.83 10.09 4.41
N ILE A 103 -10.47 11.11 3.63
CA ILE A 103 -9.43 11.01 2.60
C ILE A 103 -8.28 11.92 3.02
N GLN A 104 -7.09 11.34 3.12
CA GLN A 104 -5.87 12.06 3.46
C GLN A 104 -4.91 12.07 2.28
N GLU A 105 -4.51 13.25 1.86
CA GLU A 105 -3.55 13.43 0.78
C GLU A 105 -2.12 13.15 1.24
N ILE A 106 -1.38 12.40 0.41
CA ILE A 106 0.05 12.18 0.57
C ILE A 106 0.80 13.21 -0.29
N ARG A 107 1.38 14.22 0.36
CA ARG A 107 2.08 15.31 -0.31
C ARG A 107 3.34 14.89 -1.08
N LYS A 108 4.02 13.83 -0.63
CA LYS A 108 5.25 13.31 -1.24
C LYS A 108 5.09 11.83 -1.60
N PRO A 109 4.43 11.49 -2.72
CA PRO A 109 4.16 10.11 -3.10
C PRO A 109 5.42 9.27 -3.38
N ASP A 110 6.50 9.90 -3.84
CA ASP A 110 7.76 9.21 -4.11
C ASP A 110 8.51 8.76 -2.83
N LEU A 111 8.09 9.19 -1.64
CA LEU A 111 8.61 8.67 -0.36
C LEU A 111 7.81 7.48 0.18
N ASP A 112 6.59 7.29 -0.29
CA ASP A 112 5.73 6.18 0.13
C ASP A 112 6.09 4.90 -0.64
N ALA A 113 6.50 3.86 0.08
CA ALA A 113 7.00 2.65 -0.55
C ALA A 113 5.93 1.91 -1.37
N GLN A 114 4.65 1.94 -0.92
CA GLN A 114 3.56 1.27 -1.62
C GLN A 114 3.22 1.97 -2.93
N LEU A 115 3.22 3.31 -2.95
CA LEU A 115 2.96 4.09 -4.15
C LEU A 115 4.09 3.94 -5.17
N VAL A 116 5.34 3.92 -4.71
CA VAL A 116 6.51 3.67 -5.58
C VAL A 116 6.44 2.27 -6.18
N ALA A 117 6.10 1.24 -5.39
CA ALA A 117 5.94 -0.12 -5.88
C ALA A 117 4.83 -0.23 -6.92
N ALA A 118 3.65 0.36 -6.68
CA ALA A 118 2.55 0.40 -7.62
C ALA A 118 2.92 1.10 -8.94
N ASN A 119 3.64 2.22 -8.86
CA ASN A 119 4.11 2.94 -10.04
C ASN A 119 5.11 2.12 -10.87
N ILE A 120 6.03 1.39 -10.21
CA ILE A 120 6.95 0.47 -10.89
C ILE A 120 6.16 -0.65 -11.57
N ALA A 121 5.22 -1.28 -10.89
CA ALA A 121 4.38 -2.35 -11.44
C ALA A 121 3.65 -1.89 -12.71
N LEU A 122 3.02 -0.73 -12.68
CA LEU A 122 2.30 -0.15 -13.81
C LEU A 122 3.22 0.16 -15.01
N GLN A 123 4.48 0.59 -14.76
CA GLN A 123 5.45 0.79 -15.82
C GLN A 123 5.92 -0.54 -16.43
N LEU A 124 6.05 -1.61 -15.61
CA LEU A 124 6.40 -2.95 -16.09
C LEU A 124 5.28 -3.55 -16.96
N GLU A 125 4.02 -3.36 -16.60
CA GLU A 125 2.86 -3.74 -17.43
C GLU A 125 2.88 -3.03 -18.79
N LYS A 126 3.30 -1.79 -18.84
CA LYS A 126 3.53 -1.02 -20.07
C LYS A 126 4.81 -1.41 -20.82
N ARG A 127 5.43 -2.53 -20.44
CA ARG A 127 6.65 -3.08 -21.04
C ARG A 127 7.87 -2.15 -21.01
N ALA A 128 7.94 -1.27 -20.00
CA ALA A 128 9.13 -0.46 -19.81
C ALA A 128 10.32 -1.32 -19.34
N MET A 129 11.53 -0.94 -19.74
CA MET A 129 12.75 -1.67 -19.37
C MET A 129 12.96 -1.61 -17.84
N PHE A 130 12.88 -2.74 -17.16
CA PHE A 130 12.86 -2.85 -15.71
C PHE A 130 14.08 -2.20 -15.01
N ARG A 131 15.29 -2.32 -15.58
CA ARG A 131 16.51 -1.68 -15.02
C ARG A 131 16.41 -0.16 -15.01
N ARG A 132 15.87 0.41 -16.09
CA ARG A 132 15.67 1.86 -16.21
C ARG A 132 14.58 2.34 -15.23
N VAL A 133 13.51 1.59 -15.10
CA VAL A 133 12.41 1.88 -14.16
C VAL A 133 12.92 1.87 -12.72
N MET A 134 13.63 0.82 -12.29
CA MET A 134 14.18 0.72 -10.93
C MET A 134 15.15 1.88 -10.63
N LYS A 135 16.09 2.18 -11.53
CA LYS A 135 17.05 3.25 -11.33
C LYS A 135 16.37 4.62 -11.23
N ARG A 136 15.41 4.89 -12.12
CA ARG A 136 14.64 6.15 -12.10
C ARG A 136 13.83 6.31 -10.84
N ALA A 137 13.13 5.24 -10.39
CA ALA A 137 12.38 5.26 -9.15
C ALA A 137 13.30 5.52 -7.94
N ALA A 138 14.46 4.86 -7.86
CA ALA A 138 15.43 5.09 -6.80
C ALA A 138 15.90 6.55 -6.78
N GLN A 139 16.28 7.10 -7.91
CA GLN A 139 16.71 8.50 -8.01
C GLN A 139 15.61 9.49 -7.59
N ASN A 140 14.36 9.26 -8.00
CA ASN A 140 13.25 10.12 -7.60
C ASN A 140 13.04 10.08 -6.09
N THR A 141 13.01 8.90 -5.49
CA THR A 141 12.88 8.73 -4.04
C THR A 141 14.01 9.45 -3.28
N MET A 142 15.26 9.32 -3.74
CA MET A 142 16.40 10.01 -3.13
C MET A 142 16.30 11.53 -3.27
N ARG A 143 15.83 12.05 -4.40
CA ARG A 143 15.60 13.49 -4.62
C ARG A 143 14.55 14.07 -3.68
N GLN A 144 13.55 13.30 -3.31
CA GLN A 144 12.50 13.71 -2.37
C GLN A 144 12.97 13.71 -0.90
N GLY A 145 14.20 13.26 -0.64
CA GLY A 145 14.82 13.31 0.68
C GLY A 145 14.84 12.00 1.45
N ALA A 146 14.64 10.85 0.79
CA ALA A 146 14.85 9.55 1.42
C ALA A 146 16.33 9.34 1.77
N LEU A 147 16.59 8.73 2.93
CA LEU A 147 17.95 8.37 3.36
C LEU A 147 18.50 7.14 2.63
N GLY A 148 17.63 6.38 2.03
CA GLY A 148 17.98 5.23 1.22
C GLY A 148 16.75 4.48 0.71
N VAL A 149 16.95 3.76 -0.38
CA VAL A 149 15.91 2.96 -1.04
C VAL A 149 16.50 1.65 -1.52
N LYS A 150 15.69 0.59 -1.45
CA LYS A 150 15.99 -0.71 -2.01
C LYS A 150 14.78 -1.21 -2.79
N ILE A 151 14.94 -1.41 -4.08
CA ILE A 151 13.92 -1.93 -4.99
C ILE A 151 14.35 -3.32 -5.42
N LYS A 152 13.43 -4.30 -5.34
CA LYS A 152 13.64 -5.66 -5.81
C LYS A 152 12.51 -6.03 -6.76
N VAL A 153 12.86 -6.53 -7.93
CA VAL A 153 11.92 -7.03 -8.94
C VAL A 153 12.23 -8.49 -9.19
N SER A 154 11.18 -9.33 -9.19
CA SER A 154 11.33 -10.80 -9.31
C SER A 154 10.29 -11.32 -10.29
N GLY A 155 10.69 -12.24 -11.16
CA GLY A 155 9.83 -12.87 -12.15
C GLY A 155 10.53 -13.05 -13.50
N ARG A 156 9.76 -13.17 -14.58
CA ARG A 156 10.26 -13.27 -15.95
C ARG A 156 10.64 -11.89 -16.51
N LEU A 157 11.74 -11.36 -16.03
CA LEU A 157 12.19 -10.00 -16.35
C LEU A 157 12.51 -9.85 -17.84
N GLY A 158 11.83 -8.91 -18.50
CA GLY A 158 11.97 -8.66 -19.93
C GLY A 158 11.46 -9.79 -20.83
N GLY A 159 10.62 -10.71 -20.32
CA GLY A 159 10.08 -11.85 -21.06
C GLY A 159 11.01 -13.08 -21.09
N ALA A 160 12.09 -13.09 -20.30
CA ALA A 160 12.99 -14.24 -20.21
C ALA A 160 12.25 -15.51 -19.76
N GLU A 161 12.62 -16.68 -20.30
CA GLU A 161 12.00 -17.96 -19.91
C GLU A 161 12.26 -18.30 -18.46
N ILE A 162 13.48 -18.05 -17.98
CA ILE A 162 13.87 -18.33 -16.59
C ILE A 162 13.61 -17.11 -15.73
N ALA A 163 12.81 -17.29 -14.69
CA ALA A 163 12.55 -16.25 -13.70
C ALA A 163 13.81 -15.94 -12.89
N ARG A 164 14.06 -14.66 -12.65
CA ARG A 164 15.17 -14.22 -11.81
C ARG A 164 14.76 -13.02 -10.97
N SER A 165 15.58 -12.71 -9.96
CA SER A 165 15.41 -11.54 -9.11
C SER A 165 16.57 -10.58 -9.35
N GLU A 166 16.25 -9.32 -9.64
CA GLU A 166 17.22 -8.24 -9.68
C GLU A 166 16.85 -7.17 -8.65
N TRP A 167 17.82 -6.53 -8.06
CA TRP A 167 17.61 -5.48 -7.08
C TRP A 167 18.55 -4.31 -7.29
N HIS A 168 18.08 -3.13 -6.90
CA HIS A 168 18.85 -1.90 -6.90
C HIS A 168 18.73 -1.24 -5.52
N LYS A 169 19.85 -0.72 -5.01
CA LYS A 169 19.91 -0.07 -3.71
C LYS A 169 20.72 1.20 -3.81
N GLU A 170 20.17 2.29 -3.28
CA GLU A 170 20.87 3.57 -3.09
C GLU A 170 20.76 4.01 -1.63
N GLY A 171 21.79 4.63 -1.09
CA GLY A 171 21.81 5.12 0.29
C GLY A 171 21.81 4.00 1.35
N ARG A 172 21.26 4.31 2.53
CA ARG A 172 21.25 3.44 3.69
C ARG A 172 19.86 2.86 3.95
N VAL A 173 19.77 1.54 4.11
CA VAL A 173 18.53 0.84 4.45
C VAL A 173 18.81 -0.07 5.65
N PRO A 174 18.78 0.46 6.90
CA PRO A 174 19.14 -0.28 8.11
C PRO A 174 17.95 -1.11 8.59
N LEU A 175 17.82 -2.36 8.10
CA LEU A 175 16.69 -3.24 8.43
C LEU A 175 16.67 -3.67 9.90
N HIS A 176 17.85 -3.80 10.55
CA HIS A 176 17.97 -4.25 11.94
C HIS A 176 17.79 -3.12 12.97
N THR A 177 17.85 -1.86 12.57
CA THR A 177 17.69 -0.72 13.46
C THR A 177 16.21 -0.43 13.65
N LEU A 178 15.65 -0.76 14.81
CA LEU A 178 14.21 -0.63 15.11
C LEU A 178 13.74 0.83 15.13
N ARG A 179 14.59 1.77 15.59
CA ARG A 179 14.28 3.21 15.60
C ARG A 179 14.25 3.86 14.21
N ALA A 180 14.81 3.19 13.18
CA ALA A 180 14.80 3.72 11.84
C ALA A 180 13.40 3.57 11.23
N ASP A 181 12.89 4.66 10.66
CA ASP A 181 11.63 4.64 9.94
C ASP A 181 11.85 3.99 8.56
N VAL A 182 11.45 2.72 8.45
CA VAL A 182 11.55 1.94 7.22
C VAL A 182 10.15 1.60 6.75
N ASP A 183 9.82 2.03 5.55
CA ASP A 183 8.58 1.70 4.88
C ASP A 183 8.77 0.51 3.92
N TYR A 184 7.67 -0.19 3.62
CA TYR A 184 7.67 -1.36 2.76
C TYR A 184 6.44 -1.35 1.84
N GLY A 185 6.65 -1.56 0.55
CA GLY A 185 5.59 -1.68 -0.44
C GLY A 185 5.76 -2.94 -1.27
N LEU A 186 4.66 -3.61 -1.57
CA LEU A 186 4.57 -4.77 -2.45
C LEU A 186 3.51 -4.51 -3.52
N ALA A 187 3.86 -4.73 -4.79
CA ALA A 187 2.94 -4.65 -5.90
C ALA A 187 3.24 -5.77 -6.91
N GLU A 188 2.21 -6.24 -7.56
CA GLU A 188 2.29 -7.26 -8.61
C GLU A 188 1.96 -6.63 -9.96
N ALA A 189 2.82 -6.85 -10.93
CA ALA A 189 2.60 -6.44 -12.32
C ALA A 189 2.18 -7.65 -13.15
N LYS A 190 0.98 -7.61 -13.72
CA LYS A 190 0.46 -8.66 -14.59
C LYS A 190 0.93 -8.41 -16.02
N THR A 191 1.98 -9.14 -16.43
CA THR A 191 2.52 -9.03 -17.79
C THR A 191 2.03 -10.18 -18.68
N THR A 192 2.24 -10.07 -19.99
CA THR A 192 1.91 -11.14 -20.96
C THR A 192 2.66 -12.45 -20.71
N TYR A 193 3.79 -12.39 -19.99
CA TYR A 193 4.66 -13.53 -19.68
C TYR A 193 4.49 -14.09 -18.26
N GLY A 194 3.60 -13.50 -17.47
CA GLY A 194 3.35 -13.88 -16.08
C GLY A 194 3.39 -12.70 -15.12
N ILE A 195 3.42 -12.97 -13.84
CA ILE A 195 3.45 -11.96 -12.76
C ILE A 195 4.90 -11.61 -12.42
N ILE A 196 5.17 -10.34 -12.31
CA ILE A 196 6.44 -9.77 -11.83
C ILE A 196 6.20 -9.05 -10.54
#